data_27decd4edb00851d66cc10b732451772
#
_entry.id   27decd4edb00851d66cc10b732451772
#
_cell.length_a   1.000
_cell.length_b   1.000
_cell.length_c   1.000
_cell.angle_alpha   90.00
_cell.angle_beta   90.00
_cell.angle_gamma   90.00
#
_symmetry.space_group_name_H-M   'P 1'
#
loop_
_entity.id
_entity.type
_entity.pdbx_description
1 polymer ?
#
loop_
_entity_poly.entity_id
_entity_poly.type
_entity_poly.pdbx_seq_one_letter_code
_entity_poly.pdbx_strand_id
1 'polypeptide(L)'
;QLREKIGVMFGSPETTTGGKALKFYASVRLDVRRIETLKDGTDAVGNRTRCKVVKNKVSPPFKQAEFDIIYGKGISREGSLIDMGVDQGFVRKSGSWFTYEGEQLGQGKENARTFLVDNPDVGNEIEKKIKEKLGIGAVLTDEPVDDVLPAPVDF
;
A
#
# COMPACT_ATOMS: atom_id res chain seq x y z
N GLN A 1 11.62 -15.26 -9.26
CA GLN A 1 11.85 -16.27 -8.21
C GLN A 1 13.24 -16.08 -7.64
N LEU A 2 13.35 -16.02 -6.33
CA LEU A 2 14.65 -16.00 -5.64
C LEU A 2 15.23 -17.42 -5.58
N ARG A 3 16.56 -17.50 -5.66
CA ARG A 3 17.33 -18.73 -5.44
C ARG A 3 18.44 -18.43 -4.45
N GLU A 4 18.96 -19.44 -3.81
CA GLU A 4 20.08 -19.35 -2.89
C GLU A 4 21.39 -19.73 -3.58
N LYS A 5 22.43 -18.95 -3.30
CA LYS A 5 23.81 -19.29 -3.68
C LYS A 5 24.45 -20.13 -2.58
N ILE A 6 25.03 -21.25 -2.95
CA ILE A 6 25.81 -22.07 -2.04
C ILE A 6 27.18 -21.42 -1.81
N GLY A 7 27.65 -21.44 -0.56
CA GLY A 7 29.00 -20.95 -0.18
C GLY A 7 29.14 -19.45 0.06
N VAL A 8 28.03 -18.72 0.28
CA VAL A 8 28.08 -17.31 0.70
C VAL A 8 28.35 -17.24 2.20
N MET A 9 29.57 -16.85 2.60
CA MET A 9 29.96 -16.71 4.00
C MET A 9 29.51 -15.37 4.63
N PHE A 10 29.29 -14.32 3.79
CA PHE A 10 28.85 -12.99 4.22
C PHE A 10 27.79 -12.43 3.28
N GLY A 11 26.79 -11.76 3.83
CA GLY A 11 25.66 -11.13 3.09
C GLY A 11 24.50 -12.08 2.85
N SER A 12 23.50 -11.63 2.06
CA SER A 12 22.34 -12.46 1.73
C SER A 12 22.68 -13.48 0.65
N PRO A 13 22.41 -14.77 0.86
CA PRO A 13 22.58 -15.80 -0.15
C PRO A 13 21.57 -15.70 -1.29
N GLU A 14 20.51 -14.92 -1.10
CA GLU A 14 19.43 -14.79 -2.06
C GLU A 14 19.91 -14.11 -3.38
N THR A 15 19.57 -14.71 -4.49
CA THR A 15 19.90 -14.20 -5.84
C THR A 15 18.76 -14.42 -6.80
N THR A 16 18.73 -13.62 -7.87
CA THR A 16 17.80 -13.83 -8.99
C THR A 16 18.45 -14.76 -10.04
N THR A 17 17.62 -15.52 -10.76
CA THR A 17 18.08 -16.24 -11.96
C THR A 17 18.51 -15.26 -13.05
N GLY A 18 19.44 -15.67 -13.92
CA GLY A 18 19.90 -14.83 -15.04
C GLY A 18 21.04 -13.86 -14.73
N GLY A 19 21.73 -14.03 -13.60
CA GLY A 19 22.91 -13.26 -13.24
C GLY A 19 22.61 -11.80 -12.86
N LYS A 20 23.61 -10.91 -13.09
CA LYS A 20 23.52 -9.51 -12.69
C LYS A 20 22.78 -8.61 -13.68
N ALA A 21 22.63 -9.01 -14.94
CA ALA A 21 22.10 -8.18 -16.03
C ALA A 21 20.69 -7.65 -15.70
N LEU A 22 19.79 -8.51 -15.27
CA LEU A 22 18.40 -8.12 -14.90
C LEU A 22 18.37 -7.01 -13.85
N LYS A 23 19.27 -7.07 -12.86
CA LYS A 23 19.35 -6.05 -11.80
C LYS A 23 19.75 -4.67 -12.34
N PHE A 24 20.60 -4.61 -13.37
CA PHE A 24 21.02 -3.37 -14.00
C PHE A 24 19.95 -2.80 -14.92
N TYR A 25 19.34 -3.64 -15.77
CA TYR A 25 18.35 -3.19 -16.75
C TYR A 25 16.99 -2.84 -16.16
N ALA A 26 16.58 -3.46 -15.05
CA ALA A 26 15.30 -3.15 -14.42
C ALA A 26 15.23 -1.68 -13.98
N SER A 27 14.16 -1.00 -14.34
CA SER A 27 13.87 0.38 -13.89
C SER A 27 13.40 0.42 -12.45
N VAL A 28 12.60 -0.56 -12.06
CA VAL A 28 12.06 -0.71 -10.69
C VAL A 28 12.33 -2.14 -10.23
N ARG A 29 12.71 -2.27 -8.97
CA ARG A 29 12.89 -3.55 -8.30
C ARG A 29 12.17 -3.54 -6.96
N LEU A 30 11.25 -4.48 -6.78
CA LEU A 30 10.46 -4.65 -5.57
C LEU A 30 10.88 -5.95 -4.86
N ASP A 31 11.01 -5.88 -3.55
CA ASP A 31 11.13 -7.04 -2.67
C ASP A 31 9.79 -7.26 -1.98
N VAL A 32 9.11 -8.35 -2.32
CA VAL A 32 7.79 -8.70 -1.81
C VAL A 32 7.93 -9.90 -0.89
N ARG A 33 7.59 -9.71 0.40
CA ARG A 33 7.72 -10.75 1.42
C ARG A 33 6.46 -10.89 2.26
N ARG A 34 6.09 -12.12 2.53
CA ARG A 34 5.11 -12.42 3.58
C ARG A 34 5.75 -12.13 4.95
N ILE A 35 5.04 -11.38 5.79
CA ILE A 35 5.45 -11.06 7.16
C ILE A 35 4.75 -12.03 8.12
N GLU A 36 3.43 -12.18 7.96
CA GLU A 36 2.58 -12.89 8.90
C GLU A 36 1.46 -13.62 8.14
N THR A 37 0.94 -14.68 8.73
CA THR A 37 -0.27 -15.35 8.25
C THR A 37 -1.47 -14.79 9.03
N LEU A 38 -2.46 -14.28 8.31
CA LEU A 38 -3.72 -13.81 8.88
C LEU A 38 -4.60 -15.01 9.17
N LYS A 39 -5.18 -15.03 10.37
CA LYS A 39 -6.05 -16.11 10.82
C LYS A 39 -7.39 -15.55 11.29
N ASP A 40 -8.43 -16.30 11.00
CA ASP A 40 -9.75 -16.15 11.59
C ASP A 40 -10.02 -17.40 12.44
N GLY A 41 -9.96 -17.23 13.77
CA GLY A 41 -9.88 -18.36 14.68
C GLY A 41 -8.63 -19.23 14.41
N THR A 42 -8.83 -20.48 13.99
CA THR A 42 -7.76 -21.44 13.65
C THR A 42 -7.37 -21.42 12.18
N ASP A 43 -8.23 -20.88 11.32
CA ASP A 43 -8.11 -20.98 9.88
C ASP A 43 -7.25 -19.84 9.31
N ALA A 44 -6.33 -20.19 8.39
CA ALA A 44 -5.54 -19.21 7.68
C ALA A 44 -6.37 -18.59 6.54
N VAL A 45 -6.69 -17.31 6.64
CA VAL A 45 -7.53 -16.58 5.69
C VAL A 45 -6.75 -15.70 4.73
N GLY A 46 -5.48 -15.42 5.04
CA GLY A 46 -4.66 -14.54 4.22
C GLY A 46 -3.23 -14.40 4.72
N ASN A 47 -2.51 -13.46 4.13
CA ASN A 47 -1.16 -13.11 4.52
C ASN A 47 -1.00 -11.59 4.62
N ARG A 48 -0.32 -11.12 5.66
CA ARG A 48 0.26 -9.79 5.68
C ARG A 48 1.54 -9.79 4.87
N THR A 49 1.62 -8.87 3.93
CA THR A 49 2.70 -8.79 2.96
C THR A 49 3.36 -7.42 3.03
N ARG A 50 4.69 -7.41 2.97
CA ARG A 50 5.48 -6.19 2.84
C ARG A 50 6.07 -6.12 1.44
N CYS A 51 5.88 -4.98 0.79
CA CYS A 51 6.52 -4.62 -0.47
C CYS A 51 7.51 -3.47 -0.22
N LYS A 52 8.80 -3.72 -0.49
CA LYS A 52 9.85 -2.73 -0.36
C LYS A 52 10.43 -2.38 -1.72
N VAL A 53 10.52 -1.09 -2.02
CA VAL A 53 11.16 -0.60 -3.24
C VAL A 53 12.66 -0.59 -3.03
N VAL A 54 13.38 -1.55 -3.61
CA VAL A 54 14.84 -1.69 -3.45
C VAL A 54 15.64 -0.99 -4.54
N LYS A 55 15.02 -0.68 -5.69
CA LYS A 55 15.56 0.14 -6.76
C LYS A 55 14.42 0.86 -7.47
N ASN A 56 14.61 2.15 -7.74
CA ASN A 56 13.70 2.92 -8.58
C ASN A 56 14.48 4.01 -9.32
N LYS A 57 14.36 4.03 -10.66
CA LYS A 57 14.97 5.03 -11.53
C LYS A 57 14.06 6.23 -11.84
N VAL A 58 12.76 6.10 -11.54
CA VAL A 58 11.73 7.09 -11.92
C VAL A 58 11.15 7.87 -10.74
N SER A 59 11.48 7.46 -9.51
CA SER A 59 11.03 8.11 -8.27
C SER A 59 11.99 7.75 -7.12
N PRO A 60 12.00 8.47 -5.98
CA PRO A 60 12.83 8.11 -4.83
C PRO A 60 12.61 6.67 -4.39
N PRO A 61 13.69 5.87 -4.24
CA PRO A 61 13.62 4.48 -3.80
C PRO A 61 13.44 4.36 -2.27
N PHE A 62 13.47 3.11 -1.77
CA PHE A 62 13.50 2.73 -0.35
C PHE A 62 12.20 2.96 0.42
N LYS A 63 11.10 3.32 -0.25
CA LYS A 63 9.77 3.29 0.35
C LYS A 63 9.30 1.86 0.53
N GLN A 64 8.44 1.65 1.52
CA GLN A 64 7.80 0.36 1.74
C GLN A 64 6.32 0.55 2.06
N ALA A 65 5.53 -0.47 1.74
CA ALA A 65 4.12 -0.57 2.08
C ALA A 65 3.83 -1.96 2.64
N GLU A 66 2.92 -2.02 3.59
CA GLU A 66 2.40 -3.27 4.14
C GLU A 66 0.90 -3.32 3.88
N PHE A 67 0.43 -4.48 3.47
CA PHE A 67 -0.97 -4.72 3.14
C PHE A 67 -1.33 -6.19 3.32
N ASP A 68 -2.62 -6.45 3.46
CA ASP A 68 -3.15 -7.79 3.64
C ASP A 68 -3.62 -8.35 2.30
N ILE A 69 -3.25 -9.59 2.02
CA ILE A 69 -3.73 -10.38 0.88
C ILE A 69 -4.63 -11.47 1.41
N ILE A 70 -5.90 -11.42 1.05
CA ILE A 70 -6.91 -12.41 1.46
C ILE A 70 -7.00 -13.49 0.37
N TYR A 71 -6.99 -14.74 0.77
CA TYR A 71 -7.06 -15.86 -0.16
C TYR A 71 -8.35 -15.81 -0.99
N GLY A 72 -8.20 -15.96 -2.29
CA GLY A 72 -9.30 -15.92 -3.26
C GLY A 72 -9.87 -14.51 -3.55
N LYS A 73 -9.52 -13.47 -2.77
CA LYS A 73 -10.00 -12.08 -2.95
C LYS A 73 -8.91 -11.11 -3.39
N GLY A 74 -7.66 -11.36 -3.03
CA GLY A 74 -6.54 -10.47 -3.34
C GLY A 74 -6.25 -9.44 -2.25
N ILE A 75 -5.71 -8.26 -2.63
CA ILE A 75 -5.35 -7.20 -1.68
C ILE A 75 -6.61 -6.63 -1.03
N SER A 76 -6.63 -6.62 0.31
CA SER A 76 -7.74 -6.07 1.09
C SER A 76 -7.65 -4.53 1.14
N ARG A 77 -8.56 -3.87 0.42
CA ARG A 77 -8.75 -2.42 0.49
C ARG A 77 -9.16 -1.99 1.90
N GLU A 78 -10.16 -2.66 2.46
CA GLU A 78 -10.73 -2.36 3.77
C GLU A 78 -9.70 -2.53 4.89
N GLY A 79 -8.88 -3.59 4.82
CA GLY A 79 -7.76 -3.78 5.74
C GLY A 79 -6.75 -2.64 5.67
N SER A 80 -6.44 -2.15 4.48
CA SER A 80 -5.56 -1.00 4.28
C SER A 80 -6.18 0.31 4.79
N LEU A 81 -7.49 0.50 4.60
CA LEU A 81 -8.22 1.68 5.12
C LEU A 81 -8.21 1.72 6.65
N ILE A 82 -8.36 0.57 7.32
CA ILE A 82 -8.28 0.48 8.78
C ILE A 82 -6.88 0.86 9.26
N ASP A 83 -5.82 0.26 8.67
CA ASP A 83 -4.45 0.53 9.06
C ASP A 83 -4.10 2.02 8.87
N MET A 84 -4.35 2.54 7.66
CA MET A 84 -4.09 3.95 7.36
C MET A 84 -5.00 4.89 8.16
N GLY A 85 -6.25 4.51 8.41
CA GLY A 85 -7.18 5.26 9.24
C GLY A 85 -6.68 5.40 10.68
N VAL A 86 -6.10 4.34 11.24
CA VAL A 86 -5.46 4.38 12.56
C VAL A 86 -4.21 5.25 12.54
N ASP A 87 -3.33 5.08 11.53
CA ASP A 87 -2.09 5.85 11.41
C ASP A 87 -2.36 7.35 11.22
N GLN A 88 -3.43 7.69 10.50
CA GLN A 88 -3.83 9.08 10.28
C GLN A 88 -4.73 9.65 11.38
N GLY A 89 -5.15 8.83 12.35
CA GLY A 89 -5.95 9.25 13.50
C GLY A 89 -7.45 9.41 13.21
N PHE A 90 -7.96 8.94 12.07
CA PHE A 90 -9.38 8.90 11.75
C PHE A 90 -10.09 7.73 12.41
N VAL A 91 -9.44 6.56 12.42
CA VAL A 91 -9.93 5.37 13.10
C VAL A 91 -9.21 5.25 14.44
N ARG A 92 -9.97 5.15 15.51
CA ARG A 92 -9.43 4.96 16.87
C ARG A 92 -9.33 3.47 17.19
N LYS A 93 -8.14 3.04 17.60
CA LYS A 93 -7.93 1.70 18.13
C LYS A 93 -7.81 1.76 19.65
N SER A 94 -8.68 1.03 20.37
CA SER A 94 -8.65 0.90 21.82
C SER A 94 -8.63 -0.57 22.19
N GLY A 95 -7.45 -1.07 22.59
CA GLY A 95 -7.25 -2.52 22.75
C GLY A 95 -7.48 -3.26 21.44
N SER A 96 -8.47 -4.16 21.42
CA SER A 96 -8.90 -4.89 20.22
C SER A 96 -10.03 -4.22 19.44
N TRP A 97 -10.59 -3.11 19.93
CA TRP A 97 -11.72 -2.42 19.30
C TRP A 97 -11.29 -1.33 18.34
N PHE A 98 -11.95 -1.29 17.18
CA PHE A 98 -11.81 -0.23 16.19
C PHE A 98 -13.09 0.62 16.16
N THR A 99 -12.93 1.95 16.16
CA THR A 99 -14.04 2.90 16.23
C THR A 99 -13.80 4.03 15.22
N TYR A 100 -14.83 4.43 14.52
CA TYR A 100 -14.84 5.56 13.61
C TYR A 100 -16.00 6.50 13.95
N GLU A 101 -15.73 7.79 14.22
CA GLU A 101 -16.72 8.81 14.58
C GLU A 101 -17.71 8.39 15.70
N GLY A 102 -17.26 7.57 16.64
CA GLY A 102 -18.08 7.05 17.74
C GLY A 102 -18.79 5.73 17.43
N GLU A 103 -18.83 5.30 16.20
CA GLU A 103 -19.37 4.01 15.79
C GLU A 103 -18.33 2.90 15.91
N GLN A 104 -18.70 1.76 16.46
CA GLN A 104 -17.82 0.60 16.58
C GLN A 104 -17.79 -0.17 15.27
N LEU A 105 -16.62 -0.21 14.63
CA LEU A 105 -16.40 -1.02 13.43
C LEU A 105 -16.28 -2.51 13.75
N GLY A 106 -15.80 -2.86 14.95
CA GLY A 106 -15.70 -4.25 15.39
C GLY A 106 -14.54 -4.53 16.34
N GLN A 107 -14.61 -5.70 16.96
CA GLN A 107 -13.54 -6.23 17.80
C GLN A 107 -12.59 -7.08 16.92
N GLY A 108 -11.34 -6.67 16.83
CA GLY A 108 -10.35 -7.26 15.95
C GLY A 108 -10.44 -6.73 14.51
N LYS A 109 -9.30 -6.83 13.80
CA LYS A 109 -9.19 -6.27 12.45
C LYS A 109 -10.10 -6.98 11.44
N GLU A 110 -10.33 -8.29 11.61
CA GLU A 110 -11.19 -9.07 10.70
C GLU A 110 -12.64 -8.61 10.77
N ASN A 111 -13.18 -8.41 11.99
CA ASN A 111 -14.54 -7.91 12.14
C ASN A 111 -14.69 -6.48 11.63
N ALA A 112 -13.71 -5.59 11.91
CA ALA A 112 -13.71 -4.24 11.38
C ALA A 112 -13.62 -4.22 9.84
N ARG A 113 -12.85 -5.13 9.25
CA ARG A 113 -12.78 -5.31 7.79
C ARG A 113 -14.12 -5.76 7.20
N THR A 114 -14.75 -6.75 7.83
CA THR A 114 -16.06 -7.26 7.39
C THR A 114 -17.10 -6.15 7.47
N PHE A 115 -17.11 -5.36 8.56
CA PHE A 115 -17.99 -4.21 8.70
C PHE A 115 -17.85 -3.21 7.53
N LEU A 116 -16.60 -2.88 7.13
CA LEU A 116 -16.38 -1.97 5.99
C LEU A 116 -16.75 -2.59 4.63
N VAL A 117 -16.70 -3.91 4.49
CA VAL A 117 -17.22 -4.61 3.30
C VAL A 117 -18.74 -4.48 3.22
N ASP A 118 -19.42 -4.63 4.34
CA ASP A 118 -20.88 -4.56 4.43
C ASP A 118 -21.38 -3.10 4.37
N ASN A 119 -20.55 -2.15 4.77
CA ASN A 119 -20.85 -0.71 4.79
C ASN A 119 -19.85 0.09 3.90
N PRO A 120 -19.95 -0.02 2.58
CA PRO A 120 -18.98 0.59 1.66
C PRO A 120 -18.95 2.13 1.73
N ASP A 121 -20.04 2.76 2.14
CA ASP A 121 -20.13 4.22 2.30
C ASP A 121 -19.18 4.72 3.37
N VAL A 122 -19.11 4.04 4.51
CA VAL A 122 -18.17 4.34 5.61
C VAL A 122 -16.72 4.16 5.12
N GLY A 123 -16.46 3.08 4.38
CA GLY A 123 -15.14 2.84 3.78
C GLY A 123 -14.73 3.95 2.82
N ASN A 124 -15.65 4.41 1.96
CA ASN A 124 -15.40 5.50 1.02
C ASN A 124 -15.14 6.84 1.72
N GLU A 125 -15.86 7.11 2.80
CA GLU A 125 -15.67 8.32 3.60
C GLU A 125 -14.29 8.33 4.28
N ILE A 126 -13.89 7.23 4.90
CA ILE A 126 -12.56 7.06 5.50
C ILE A 126 -11.48 7.25 4.43
N GLU A 127 -11.63 6.64 3.25
CA GLU A 127 -10.69 6.77 2.15
C GLU A 127 -10.55 8.23 1.69
N LYS A 128 -11.67 8.93 1.54
CA LYS A 128 -11.69 10.34 1.15
C LYS A 128 -10.91 11.20 2.14
N LYS A 129 -11.19 11.06 3.44
CA LYS A 129 -10.49 11.80 4.50
C LYS A 129 -8.98 11.50 4.52
N ILE A 130 -8.59 10.23 4.32
CA ILE A 130 -7.18 9.83 4.23
C ILE A 130 -6.52 10.50 3.03
N LYS A 131 -7.14 10.44 1.84
CA LYS A 131 -6.62 11.05 0.61
C LYS A 131 -6.46 12.57 0.75
N GLU A 132 -7.46 13.24 1.27
CA GLU A 132 -7.43 14.68 1.52
C GLU A 132 -6.27 15.07 2.45
N LYS A 133 -6.11 14.35 3.55
CA LYS A 133 -5.02 14.61 4.51
C LYS A 133 -3.63 14.37 3.92
N LEU A 134 -3.50 13.37 3.05
CA LEU A 134 -2.23 13.03 2.40
C LEU A 134 -1.97 13.82 1.10
N GLY A 135 -2.91 14.67 0.68
CA GLY A 135 -2.82 15.41 -0.58
C GLY A 135 -2.83 14.50 -1.81
N ILE A 136 -3.42 13.30 -1.70
CA ILE A 136 -3.49 12.33 -2.78
C ILE A 136 -4.80 12.55 -3.54
N GLY A 137 -4.71 12.78 -4.86
CA GLY A 137 -5.89 12.98 -5.71
C GLY A 137 -6.50 14.38 -5.58
N ALA A 138 -5.72 15.38 -5.15
CA ALA A 138 -6.04 16.75 -5.49
C ALA A 138 -6.16 16.79 -7.01
N VAL A 139 -7.39 16.99 -7.50
CA VAL A 139 -7.67 17.25 -8.90
C VAL A 139 -6.72 18.37 -9.28
N LEU A 140 -5.87 18.12 -10.29
CA LEU A 140 -5.33 19.22 -11.05
C LEU A 140 -6.58 19.96 -11.53
N THR A 141 -6.96 21.02 -10.82
CA THR A 141 -7.89 21.98 -11.38
C THR A 141 -7.22 22.39 -12.67
N ASP A 142 -7.86 22.06 -13.79
CA ASP A 142 -7.61 22.70 -15.08
C ASP A 142 -7.83 24.21 -14.84
N GLU A 143 -6.82 24.88 -14.30
CA GLU A 143 -6.72 26.31 -14.54
C GLU A 143 -6.52 26.41 -16.05
N PRO A 144 -7.40 27.14 -16.74
CA PRO A 144 -7.19 27.39 -18.17
C PRO A 144 -5.79 27.99 -18.28
N VAL A 145 -4.88 27.29 -18.94
CA VAL A 145 -3.62 27.87 -19.41
C VAL A 145 -4.06 29.00 -20.33
N ASP A 146 -3.96 30.24 -19.84
CA ASP A 146 -4.04 31.42 -20.72
C ASP A 146 -3.05 31.18 -21.85
N ASP A 147 -3.59 30.94 -23.04
CA ASP A 147 -2.85 30.83 -24.28
C ASP A 147 -2.14 32.19 -24.51
N VAL A 148 -0.96 32.33 -23.92
CA VAL A 148 -0.07 33.43 -24.24
C VAL A 148 0.47 33.12 -25.63
N LEU A 149 -0.27 33.58 -26.63
CA LEU A 149 0.19 33.62 -28.02
C LEU A 149 1.54 34.36 -28.03
N PRO A 150 2.61 33.78 -28.58
CA PRO A 150 3.85 34.47 -28.73
C PRO A 150 3.63 35.71 -29.61
N ALA A 151 4.14 36.87 -29.14
CA ALA A 151 4.08 38.11 -29.89
C ALA A 151 4.73 37.93 -31.27
N PRO A 152 4.15 38.56 -32.33
CA PRO A 152 4.74 38.47 -33.66
C PRO A 152 6.15 39.07 -33.65
N VAL A 153 7.10 38.31 -34.14
CA VAL A 153 8.47 38.78 -34.41
C VAL A 153 8.43 39.56 -35.72
N ASP A 154 8.61 40.87 -35.64
CA ASP A 154 8.90 41.73 -36.82
C ASP A 154 10.31 41.41 -37.36
N PHE A 155 10.35 41.11 -38.63
CA PHE A 155 11.61 40.93 -39.41
C PHE A 155 12.02 42.23 -40.05
#